data_0b575b836d68b4920f687c9994a1dcfa
#
_entry.id   0b575b836d68b4920f687c9994a1dcfa
#
_cell.length_a   1.000
_cell.length_b   1.000
_cell.length_c   1.000
_cell.angle_alpha   90.00
_cell.angle_beta   90.00
_cell.angle_gamma   90.00
#
_symmetry.space_group_name_H-M   'P 1'
#
loop_
_entity.id
_entity.type
_entity.pdbx_description
1 polymer ?
#
loop_
_entity_poly.entity_id
_entity_poly.type
_entity_poly.pdbx_seq_one_letter_code
_entity_poly.pdbx_strand_id
1 'polypeptide(L)'
;SKFDKDLWHTQHAQGKERITMPVGFGQVVIDSLRADDIAGFWSALLERPANDGANQFFAMIPASADGTFPALMFLAVPEPRQSKNRVHIDLVADDLAAEVERAVTLGATKVADFNEYGATWTTLTDPEGNIFDIGLRRETEQASG
;
A
#
# COMPACT_ATOMS: atom_id res chain seq x y z
N SER A 1 1.25 -19.32 -17.19
CA SER A 1 2.05 -19.35 -18.41
C SER A 1 3.43 -18.74 -18.13
N LYS A 2 4.42 -19.28 -18.78
CA LYS A 2 5.78 -18.79 -18.60
C LYS A 2 5.98 -17.48 -19.35
N PHE A 3 6.56 -16.51 -18.68
CA PHE A 3 6.99 -15.29 -19.34
C PHE A 3 8.14 -15.63 -20.31
N ASP A 4 8.00 -15.25 -21.58
CA ASP A 4 9.03 -15.49 -22.58
C ASP A 4 10.10 -14.41 -22.46
N LYS A 5 11.17 -14.75 -21.76
CA LYS A 5 12.29 -13.84 -21.54
C LYS A 5 13.00 -13.49 -22.83
N ASP A 6 13.09 -14.43 -23.76
CA ASP A 6 13.80 -14.19 -25.01
C ASP A 6 13.04 -13.18 -25.87
N LEU A 7 11.72 -13.32 -25.94
CA LEU A 7 10.87 -12.36 -26.64
C LEU A 7 10.96 -10.97 -26.00
N TRP A 8 10.93 -10.91 -24.67
CA TRP A 8 11.04 -9.66 -23.95
C TRP A 8 12.38 -8.96 -24.24
N HIS A 9 13.48 -9.72 -24.19
CA HIS A 9 14.80 -9.18 -24.47
C HIS A 9 14.93 -8.70 -25.91
N THR A 10 14.38 -9.43 -26.85
CA THR A 10 14.42 -9.07 -28.27
C THR A 10 13.69 -7.75 -28.51
N GLN A 11 12.49 -7.61 -27.97
CA GLN A 11 11.69 -6.39 -28.11
C GLN A 11 12.38 -5.19 -27.44
N HIS A 12 12.97 -5.43 -26.27
CA HIS A 12 13.65 -4.39 -25.52
C HIS A 12 14.96 -3.96 -26.20
N ALA A 13 15.70 -4.88 -26.77
CA ALA A 13 16.97 -4.59 -27.45
C ALA A 13 16.79 -3.73 -28.70
N GLN A 14 15.65 -3.82 -29.38
CA GLN A 14 15.37 -3.03 -30.57
C GLN A 14 15.06 -1.56 -30.30
N GLY A 15 14.76 -1.19 -29.05
CA GLY A 15 14.64 0.20 -28.59
C GLY A 15 13.56 1.05 -29.25
N LYS A 16 12.88 0.55 -30.27
CA LYS A 16 11.85 1.25 -31.03
C LYS A 16 10.48 0.61 -30.90
N GLU A 17 10.42 -0.61 -30.41
CA GLU A 17 9.16 -1.33 -30.27
C GLU A 17 8.61 -1.15 -28.87
N ARG A 18 7.29 -0.95 -28.82
CA ARG A 18 6.56 -0.87 -27.58
C ARG A 18 6.61 -2.22 -26.87
N ILE A 19 7.04 -2.23 -25.60
CA ILE A 19 6.98 -3.45 -24.80
C ILE A 19 5.49 -3.78 -24.62
N THR A 20 5.11 -4.97 -25.11
CA THR A 20 3.74 -5.46 -24.97
C THR A 20 3.71 -6.47 -23.83
N MET A 21 2.95 -6.17 -22.79
CA MET A 21 2.72 -7.08 -21.68
C MET A 21 1.25 -7.49 -21.68
N PRO A 22 0.92 -8.77 -21.36
CA PRO A 22 -0.48 -9.21 -21.30
C PRO A 22 -1.31 -8.35 -20.37
N VAL A 23 -0.78 -8.05 -19.18
CA VAL A 23 -1.35 -7.13 -18.21
C VAL A 23 -0.23 -6.43 -17.47
N GLY A 24 -0.52 -5.27 -16.90
CA GLY A 24 0.40 -4.55 -16.02
C GLY A 24 -0.28 -4.25 -14.69
N PHE A 25 0.52 -3.97 -13.66
CA PHE A 25 -0.02 -3.53 -12.38
C PHE A 25 -0.36 -2.04 -12.49
N GLY A 26 -1.64 -1.68 -12.28
CA GLY A 26 -2.09 -0.29 -12.33
C GLY A 26 -1.97 0.38 -10.97
N GLN A 27 -2.87 0.06 -10.07
CA GLN A 27 -2.91 0.61 -8.71
C GLN A 27 -3.71 -0.30 -7.79
N VAL A 28 -3.60 -0.05 -6.49
CA VAL A 28 -4.52 -0.62 -5.49
C VAL A 28 -5.68 0.35 -5.34
N VAL A 29 -6.90 -0.15 -5.46
CA VAL A 29 -8.12 0.65 -5.24
C VAL A 29 -8.78 0.21 -3.96
N ILE A 30 -9.08 1.17 -3.09
CA ILE A 30 -9.73 0.95 -1.80
C ILE A 30 -11.06 1.68 -1.81
N ASP A 31 -12.14 0.94 -1.71
CA ASP A 31 -13.48 1.50 -1.55
C ASP A 31 -13.62 2.07 -0.15
N SER A 32 -14.25 3.22 -0.02
CA SER A 32 -14.35 3.94 1.25
C SER A 32 -15.65 4.71 1.33
N LEU A 33 -16.03 5.12 2.53
CA LEU A 33 -17.19 5.99 2.70
C LEU A 33 -16.86 7.42 2.28
N ARG A 34 -15.61 7.84 2.55
CA ARG A 34 -15.16 9.21 2.27
C ARG A 34 -13.73 9.18 1.81
N ALA A 35 -13.53 9.35 0.51
CA ALA A 35 -12.22 9.15 -0.11
C ALA A 35 -11.16 10.12 0.43
N ASP A 36 -11.49 11.40 0.63
CA ASP A 36 -10.52 12.40 1.12
C ASP A 36 -10.07 12.11 2.55
N ASP A 37 -10.98 11.69 3.43
CA ASP A 37 -10.65 11.42 4.82
C ASP A 37 -9.71 10.22 4.96
N ILE A 38 -10.05 9.12 4.30
CA ILE A 38 -9.21 7.91 4.37
C ILE A 38 -7.86 8.12 3.67
N ALA A 39 -7.85 8.85 2.56
CA ALA A 39 -6.60 9.22 1.89
C ALA A 39 -5.73 10.09 2.77
N GLY A 40 -6.32 10.97 3.58
CA GLY A 40 -5.60 11.80 4.54
C GLY A 40 -4.86 10.96 5.58
N PHE A 41 -5.49 9.92 6.10
CA PHE A 41 -4.84 9.00 7.03
C PHE A 41 -3.64 8.30 6.36
N TRP A 42 -3.87 7.67 5.21
CA TRP A 42 -2.82 6.91 4.52
C TRP A 42 -1.69 7.81 4.01
N SER A 43 -2.03 9.02 3.54
CA SER A 43 -1.05 10.02 3.13
C SER A 43 -0.13 10.41 4.29
N ALA A 44 -0.70 10.64 5.47
CA ALA A 44 0.08 10.99 6.66
C ALA A 44 0.92 9.80 7.15
N LEU A 45 0.36 8.60 7.17
CA LEU A 45 1.08 7.40 7.60
C LEU A 45 2.27 7.10 6.68
N LEU A 46 2.07 7.18 5.38
CA LEU A 46 3.08 6.88 4.37
C LEU A 46 4.00 8.06 4.07
N GLU A 47 3.69 9.25 4.60
CA GLU A 47 4.40 10.50 4.31
C GLU A 47 4.48 10.76 2.80
N ARG A 48 3.36 10.55 2.11
CA ARG A 48 3.22 10.74 0.67
C ARG A 48 1.95 11.53 0.40
N PRO A 49 2.03 12.66 -0.32
CA PRO A 49 0.87 13.53 -0.53
C PRO A 49 -0.18 12.88 -1.43
N ALA A 50 -1.45 13.15 -1.14
CA ALA A 50 -2.53 12.85 -2.05
C ALA A 50 -2.54 13.86 -3.20
N ASN A 51 -3.25 13.52 -4.28
CA ASN A 51 -3.38 14.38 -5.46
C ASN A 51 -4.12 15.70 -5.13
N ASP A 52 -3.83 16.75 -5.89
CA ASP A 52 -4.40 18.08 -5.66
C ASP A 52 -5.94 18.11 -5.80
N GLY A 53 -6.50 17.24 -6.62
CA GLY A 53 -7.95 17.17 -6.84
C GLY A 53 -8.69 16.25 -5.87
N ALA A 54 -8.06 15.82 -4.77
CA ALA A 54 -8.69 14.92 -3.81
C ALA A 54 -9.96 15.53 -3.23
N ASN A 55 -11.03 14.74 -3.17
CA ASN A 55 -12.31 15.16 -2.65
C ASN A 55 -13.04 13.96 -2.00
N GLN A 56 -14.25 14.19 -1.50
CA GLN A 56 -15.00 13.14 -0.80
C GLN A 56 -15.30 11.91 -1.67
N PHE A 57 -15.27 12.03 -2.99
CA PHE A 57 -15.61 10.95 -3.92
C PHE A 57 -14.39 10.22 -4.46
N PHE A 58 -13.26 10.93 -4.58
CA PHE A 58 -12.05 10.39 -5.18
C PHE A 58 -10.81 11.03 -4.56
N ALA A 59 -9.83 10.20 -4.27
CA ALA A 59 -8.49 10.65 -3.90
C ALA A 59 -7.47 9.60 -4.34
N MET A 60 -6.24 10.02 -4.55
CA MET A 60 -5.17 9.10 -4.94
C MET A 60 -3.85 9.55 -4.34
N ILE A 61 -3.09 8.60 -3.81
CA ILE A 61 -1.68 8.77 -3.48
C ILE A 61 -0.90 8.21 -4.66
N PRO A 62 -0.21 9.04 -5.45
CA PRO A 62 0.47 8.57 -6.65
C PRO A 62 1.59 7.56 -6.33
N ALA A 63 1.89 6.70 -7.30
CA ALA A 63 3.03 5.81 -7.20
C ALA A 63 4.32 6.61 -7.05
N SER A 64 5.33 6.00 -6.40
CA SER A 64 6.66 6.61 -6.31
C SER A 64 7.33 6.66 -7.67
N ALA A 65 8.16 7.69 -7.89
CA ALA A 65 8.88 7.84 -9.15
C ALA A 65 9.86 6.68 -9.40
N ASP A 66 10.37 6.07 -8.33
CA ASP A 66 11.31 4.94 -8.42
C ASP A 66 10.61 3.58 -8.54
N GLY A 67 9.28 3.55 -8.53
CA GLY A 67 8.51 2.32 -8.66
C GLY A 67 8.45 1.44 -7.40
N THR A 68 9.01 1.90 -6.27
CA THR A 68 9.03 1.09 -5.05
C THR A 68 7.71 1.09 -4.30
N PHE A 69 6.83 2.04 -4.60
CA PHE A 69 5.53 2.15 -3.95
C PHE A 69 4.42 2.32 -5.01
N PRO A 70 3.39 1.45 -5.01
CA PRO A 70 2.30 1.57 -5.97
C PRO A 70 1.37 2.73 -5.63
N ALA A 71 0.61 3.19 -6.61
CA ALA A 71 -0.45 4.15 -6.36
C ALA A 71 -1.55 3.51 -5.51
N LEU A 72 -2.12 4.30 -4.59
CA LEU A 72 -3.32 3.95 -3.83
C LEU A 72 -4.43 4.89 -4.25
N MET A 73 -5.51 4.34 -4.77
CA MET A 73 -6.69 5.10 -5.18
C MET A 73 -7.82 4.82 -4.19
N PHE A 74 -8.53 5.85 -3.79
CA PHE A 74 -9.66 5.75 -2.88
C PHE A 74 -10.91 6.23 -3.60
N LEU A 75 -11.92 5.36 -3.65
CA LEU A 75 -13.20 5.66 -4.30
C LEU A 75 -14.32 5.59 -3.27
N ALA A 76 -15.19 6.59 -3.28
CA ALA A 76 -16.34 6.58 -2.39
C ALA A 76 -17.38 5.58 -2.89
N VAL A 77 -17.88 4.77 -1.95
CA VAL A 77 -18.99 3.85 -2.16
C VAL A 77 -20.04 4.11 -1.10
N PRO A 78 -21.33 3.82 -1.36
CA PRO A 78 -22.39 4.15 -0.42
C PRO A 78 -22.43 3.24 0.81
N GLU A 79 -21.89 2.02 0.70
CA GLU A 79 -21.94 1.03 1.77
C GLU A 79 -20.66 1.01 2.60
N PRO A 80 -20.75 0.89 3.95
CA PRO A 80 -19.56 0.64 4.75
C PRO A 80 -19.06 -0.79 4.55
N ARG A 81 -17.81 -1.04 4.93
CA ARG A 81 -17.30 -2.41 4.91
C ARG A 81 -18.13 -3.28 5.87
N GLN A 82 -18.39 -4.52 5.50
CA GLN A 82 -19.27 -5.41 6.28
C GLN A 82 -18.50 -6.53 6.99
N SER A 83 -17.29 -6.84 6.54
CA SER A 83 -16.48 -7.91 7.11
C SER A 83 -15.00 -7.57 6.97
N LYS A 84 -14.15 -8.41 7.60
CA LYS A 84 -12.70 -8.26 7.48
C LYS A 84 -12.30 -8.25 6.00
N ASN A 85 -11.47 -7.28 5.60
CA ASN A 85 -10.92 -7.23 4.25
C ASN A 85 -10.08 -8.49 3.98
N ARG A 86 -10.20 -9.02 2.79
CA ARG A 86 -9.50 -10.25 2.39
C ARG A 86 -8.11 -9.99 1.85
N VAL A 87 -7.87 -8.78 1.38
CA VAL A 87 -6.55 -8.30 0.98
C VAL A 87 -6.16 -7.19 1.93
N HIS A 88 -4.97 -7.25 2.49
CA HIS A 88 -4.47 -6.21 3.36
C HIS A 88 -3.07 -5.78 2.94
N ILE A 89 -2.69 -4.57 3.33
CA ILE A 89 -1.39 -3.99 3.05
C ILE A 89 -0.48 -4.29 4.23
N ASP A 90 0.73 -4.76 3.94
CA ASP A 90 1.79 -4.91 4.93
C ASP A 90 2.80 -3.79 4.71
N LEU A 91 3.08 -3.05 5.78
CA LEU A 91 4.13 -2.05 5.83
C LEU A 91 5.30 -2.61 6.63
N VAL A 92 6.47 -2.04 6.46
CA VAL A 92 7.66 -2.41 7.23
C VAL A 92 8.21 -1.17 7.93
N ALA A 93 8.76 -1.37 9.13
CA ALA A 93 9.32 -0.29 9.94
C ALA A 93 10.61 -0.75 10.61
N ASP A 94 11.57 0.16 10.75
CA ASP A 94 12.79 -0.10 11.51
C ASP A 94 12.52 -0.03 13.01
N ASP A 95 11.65 0.86 13.45
CA ASP A 95 11.18 0.96 14.83
C ASP A 95 9.68 0.70 14.89
N LEU A 96 9.32 -0.56 15.08
CA LEU A 96 7.93 -1.00 15.05
C LEU A 96 7.07 -0.27 16.10
N ALA A 97 7.57 -0.19 17.34
CA ALA A 97 6.80 0.41 18.43
C ALA A 97 6.50 1.89 18.14
N ALA A 98 7.48 2.64 17.66
CA ALA A 98 7.30 4.06 17.32
C ALA A 98 6.31 4.25 16.19
N GLU A 99 6.38 3.42 15.15
CA GLU A 99 5.48 3.54 13.99
C GLU A 99 4.05 3.11 14.32
N VAL A 100 3.87 2.11 15.18
CA VAL A 100 2.54 1.73 15.67
C VAL A 100 1.92 2.88 16.47
N GLU A 101 2.70 3.49 17.38
CA GLU A 101 2.24 4.65 18.15
C GLU A 101 1.85 5.81 17.25
N ARG A 102 2.66 6.10 16.23
CA ARG A 102 2.37 7.17 15.26
C ARG A 102 1.09 6.86 14.48
N ALA A 103 0.91 5.62 14.03
CA ALA A 103 -0.31 5.21 13.32
C ALA A 103 -1.57 5.41 14.18
N VAL A 104 -1.50 5.04 15.46
CA VAL A 104 -2.63 5.22 16.40
C VAL A 104 -2.93 6.71 16.58
N THR A 105 -1.90 7.54 16.72
CA THR A 105 -2.06 9.00 16.83
C THR A 105 -2.75 9.57 15.59
N LEU A 106 -2.48 9.01 14.40
CA LEU A 106 -3.09 9.45 13.15
C LEU A 106 -4.53 8.94 12.95
N GLY A 107 -4.98 7.98 13.75
CA GLY A 107 -6.36 7.49 13.69
C GLY A 107 -6.51 5.98 13.54
N ALA A 108 -5.43 5.22 13.50
CA ALA A 108 -5.52 3.75 13.48
C ALA A 108 -5.90 3.20 14.85
N THR A 109 -6.42 1.98 14.86
CA THR A 109 -6.67 1.22 16.08
C THR A 109 -5.77 -0.02 16.08
N LYS A 110 -5.05 -0.22 17.17
CA LYS A 110 -4.22 -1.42 17.33
C LYS A 110 -5.12 -2.61 17.65
N VAL A 111 -4.90 -3.72 16.95
CA VAL A 111 -5.64 -4.97 17.13
C VAL A 111 -4.84 -5.97 17.97
N ALA A 112 -3.64 -6.34 17.54
CA ALA A 112 -2.82 -7.33 18.20
C ALA A 112 -1.36 -7.28 17.76
N ASP A 113 -0.48 -7.77 18.63
CA ASP A 113 0.93 -7.98 18.31
C ASP A 113 1.18 -9.47 18.05
N PHE A 114 2.08 -9.74 17.10
CA PHE A 114 2.45 -11.08 16.71
C PHE A 114 3.96 -11.24 16.65
N ASN A 115 4.44 -12.41 17.03
CA ASN A 115 5.84 -12.82 16.88
C ASN A 115 5.84 -14.30 16.51
N GLU A 116 5.72 -14.59 15.23
CA GLU A 116 5.55 -15.94 14.71
C GLU A 116 6.34 -16.11 13.42
N TYR A 117 6.73 -17.34 13.14
CA TYR A 117 7.41 -17.70 11.88
C TYR A 117 8.66 -16.85 11.60
N GLY A 118 9.36 -16.43 12.65
CA GLY A 118 10.56 -15.58 12.51
C GLY A 118 10.26 -14.13 12.15
N ALA A 119 9.01 -13.69 12.23
CA ALA A 119 8.58 -12.33 11.93
C ALA A 119 7.87 -11.71 13.13
N THR A 120 8.03 -10.40 13.27
CA THR A 120 7.35 -9.61 14.30
C THR A 120 6.54 -8.53 13.61
N TRP A 121 5.26 -8.45 13.94
CA TRP A 121 4.39 -7.43 13.36
C TRP A 121 3.26 -7.06 14.30
N THR A 122 2.62 -5.94 14.01
CA THR A 122 1.41 -5.49 14.68
C THR A 122 0.31 -5.33 13.64
N THR A 123 -0.86 -5.85 13.96
CA THR A 123 -2.07 -5.66 13.14
C THR A 123 -2.85 -4.47 13.69
N LEU A 124 -3.25 -3.59 12.78
CA LEU A 124 -4.06 -2.40 13.10
C LEU A 124 -5.26 -2.35 12.14
N THR A 125 -6.20 -1.45 12.45
CA THR A 125 -7.22 -1.05 11.49
C THR A 125 -7.05 0.42 11.16
N ASP A 126 -7.35 0.78 9.90
CA ASP A 126 -7.43 2.18 9.49
C ASP A 126 -8.72 2.82 10.03
N PRO A 127 -8.95 4.13 9.84
CA PRO A 127 -10.14 4.79 10.37
C PRO A 127 -11.48 4.24 9.86
N GLU A 128 -11.49 3.53 8.73
CA GLU A 128 -12.70 2.86 8.24
C GLU A 128 -12.77 1.37 8.63
N GLY A 129 -11.82 0.91 9.45
CA GLY A 129 -11.81 -0.45 9.97
C GLY A 129 -11.11 -1.49 9.09
N ASN A 130 -10.44 -1.07 8.03
CA ASN A 130 -9.67 -2.00 7.20
C ASN A 130 -8.40 -2.43 7.91
N ILE A 131 -8.15 -3.73 7.94
CA ILE A 131 -6.94 -4.29 8.55
C ILE A 131 -5.73 -4.02 7.68
N PHE A 132 -4.63 -3.63 8.32
CA PHE A 132 -3.29 -3.58 7.75
C PHE A 132 -2.27 -3.97 8.81
N ASP A 133 -1.08 -4.34 8.39
CA ASP A 133 0.00 -4.75 9.29
C ASP A 133 1.18 -3.80 9.16
N ILE A 134 1.89 -3.60 10.28
CA ILE A 134 3.23 -3.02 10.27
C ILE A 134 4.16 -4.09 10.82
N GLY A 135 5.13 -4.51 10.02
CA GLY A 135 6.13 -5.50 10.40
C GLY A 135 7.47 -4.87 10.72
N LEU A 136 8.21 -5.50 11.62
CA LEU A 136 9.60 -5.10 11.88
C LEU A 136 10.45 -5.51 10.69
N ARG A 137 11.23 -4.56 10.15
CA ARG A 137 12.14 -4.83 9.03
C ARG A 137 13.20 -5.84 9.48
N ARG A 138 13.42 -6.86 8.65
CA ARG A 138 14.43 -7.89 8.94
C ARG A 138 15.83 -7.33 8.70
N GLU A 139 16.83 -7.87 9.41
CA GLU A 139 18.22 -7.43 9.26
C GLU A 139 18.72 -7.47 7.80
N THR A 140 18.34 -8.52 7.06
CA THR A 140 18.71 -8.64 5.65
C THR A 140 18.12 -7.51 4.79
N GLU A 141 16.91 -7.03 5.13
CA GLU A 141 16.26 -5.92 4.46
C GLU A 141 16.89 -4.59 4.86
N GLN A 142 17.32 -4.46 6.12
CA GLN A 142 18.02 -3.28 6.63
C GLN A 142 19.38 -3.11 5.96
N ALA A 143 20.09 -4.21 5.70
CA ALA A 143 21.38 -4.19 5.05
C ALA A 143 21.30 -3.80 3.57
N SER A 144 20.13 -3.92 2.94
CA SER A 144 19.90 -3.60 1.54
C SER A 144 19.50 -2.15 1.31
N GLY A 145 19.22 -1.43 2.37
CA GLY A 145 18.71 -0.06 2.31
C GLY A 145 19.73 1.04 2.09
#